data_b72cbbb0cac9b70f42527eff486d67ae
#
_entry.id   b72cbbb0cac9b70f42527eff486d67ae
#
_cell.length_a   1.000
_cell.length_b   1.000
_cell.length_c   1.000
_cell.angle_alpha   90.00
_cell.angle_beta   90.00
_cell.angle_gamma   90.00
#
_symmetry.space_group_name_H-M   'P 1'
#
loop_
_entity.id
_entity.type
_entity.pdbx_description
1 polymer ?
#
loop_
_entity_poly.entity_id
_entity_poly.type
_entity_poly.pdbx_seq_one_letter_code
_entity_poly.pdbx_strand_id
1 'polypeptide(L)'
;MPRSQRRRVLVALPTAWDGKQLAACRAAWEERFEIVFGEPDDESCRADLDPAAWVEGYAAAAERGDGLDGVFSSSDYPGATLAAALATRLGLPGPDPATVLRCSHKYYSRLAQREAAPEATPGFWPVDARRPGELPEGLPFPCFVKPVKGAYSLLARKVDSPAELAAFLARPEVKEYVGGYLRLFDRLVAAYTGFELDGGFFLAEELLSGEQVTVEAWSRAGEVAVLGVVDSALHPLTKSFLRFDYPSRLPAEVQERMAGIVRRVIAGLGLVDSMFNVEMIWDPQSGRVSVIEVNPRMCGQFADLYRKVDGTSGYEVALALAVGETPRIERGGGRHALAASFPLRVFEGVRVARAPGADDVAAAEALYPDALVWNECSSGQELTDFLAFEDGRSARYGVLDLGGPGREELIARSRRVLDRLGYRFEPAAPPRPRDFR
;
A
#
# COMPACT_ATOMS: atom_id res chain seq x y z
N MET A 1 7.24 16.61 35.52
CA MET A 1 5.80 16.32 35.53
C MET A 1 5.59 14.81 35.37
N PRO A 2 4.64 14.16 36.02
CA PRO A 2 4.45 12.74 35.80
C PRO A 2 4.06 12.55 34.33
N ARG A 3 4.69 11.53 33.65
CA ARG A 3 4.32 11.11 32.28
C ARG A 3 2.81 10.87 32.23
N SER A 4 2.16 11.32 31.17
CA SER A 4 0.79 10.95 30.85
C SER A 4 0.64 9.42 30.98
N GLN A 5 -0.47 8.93 31.52
CA GLN A 5 -0.74 7.48 31.59
C GLN A 5 -0.88 6.84 30.18
N ARG A 6 -1.04 7.68 29.13
CA ARG A 6 -1.21 7.23 27.75
C ARG A 6 0.16 6.97 27.09
N ARG A 7 0.20 5.91 26.27
CA ARG A 7 1.36 5.60 25.44
C ARG A 7 1.47 6.57 24.27
N ARG A 8 2.64 7.15 24.07
CA ARG A 8 2.89 8.16 23.05
C ARG A 8 3.44 7.52 21.77
N VAL A 9 2.64 7.56 20.68
CA VAL A 9 2.95 6.86 19.43
C VAL A 9 3.07 7.86 18.28
N LEU A 10 4.21 7.80 17.57
CA LEU A 10 4.47 8.59 16.38
C LEU A 10 3.91 7.87 15.13
N VAL A 11 3.08 8.57 14.36
CA VAL A 11 2.78 8.22 12.96
C VAL A 11 3.81 8.91 12.09
N ALA A 12 4.78 8.13 11.58
CA ALA A 12 5.86 8.63 10.76
C ALA A 12 5.40 8.84 9.32
N LEU A 13 5.70 10.00 8.75
CA LEU A 13 5.29 10.39 7.39
C LEU A 13 3.79 10.11 7.13
N PRO A 14 2.90 10.72 7.93
CA PRO A 14 1.48 10.47 7.80
C PRO A 14 0.94 11.02 6.49
N THR A 15 -0.07 10.33 5.96
CA THR A 15 -0.95 10.88 4.96
C THR A 15 -2.12 11.59 5.63
N ALA A 16 -2.78 12.50 4.95
CA ALA A 16 -4.00 13.13 5.49
C ALA A 16 -5.13 12.10 5.71
N TRP A 17 -5.09 10.96 5.03
CA TRP A 17 -5.98 9.81 5.24
C TRP A 17 -5.80 9.17 6.62
N ASP A 18 -4.57 9.10 7.14
CA ASP A 18 -4.31 8.59 8.50
C ASP A 18 -5.06 9.38 9.57
N GLY A 19 -5.04 10.71 9.45
CA GLY A 19 -5.78 11.57 10.38
C GLY A 19 -7.28 11.30 10.37
N LYS A 20 -7.88 11.13 9.19
CA LYS A 20 -9.31 10.82 9.04
C LYS A 20 -9.67 9.44 9.60
N GLN A 21 -8.89 8.44 9.31
CA GLN A 21 -9.09 7.07 9.78
C GLN A 21 -8.95 6.95 11.30
N LEU A 22 -7.90 7.56 11.88
CA LEU A 22 -7.69 7.61 13.32
C LEU A 22 -8.83 8.36 14.01
N ALA A 23 -9.33 9.46 13.44
CA ALA A 23 -10.48 10.16 13.97
C ALA A 23 -11.75 9.30 13.97
N ALA A 24 -11.96 8.49 12.91
CA ALA A 24 -13.13 7.60 12.79
C ALA A 24 -13.16 6.48 13.83
N CYS A 25 -11.99 6.03 14.34
CA CYS A 25 -11.90 5.01 15.40
C CYS A 25 -11.40 5.59 16.75
N ARG A 26 -11.50 6.91 16.94
CA ARG A 26 -10.92 7.62 18.09
C ARG A 26 -11.30 7.02 19.44
N ALA A 27 -12.57 6.69 19.67
CA ALA A 27 -13.06 6.15 20.93
C ALA A 27 -12.38 4.82 21.35
N ALA A 28 -11.84 4.08 20.39
CA ALA A 28 -11.16 2.81 20.65
C ALA A 28 -9.73 2.96 21.18
N TRP A 29 -9.09 4.10 20.99
CA TRP A 29 -7.68 4.28 21.31
C TRP A 29 -7.36 5.49 22.21
N GLU A 30 -8.18 6.54 22.26
CA GLU A 30 -7.83 7.83 22.89
C GLU A 30 -7.56 7.76 24.40
N GLU A 31 -8.10 6.78 25.12
CA GLU A 31 -7.79 6.59 26.55
C GLU A 31 -6.41 5.95 26.77
N ARG A 32 -5.89 5.20 25.79
CA ARG A 32 -4.66 4.42 25.88
C ARG A 32 -3.48 5.10 25.22
N PHE A 33 -3.73 5.85 24.15
CA PHE A 33 -2.68 6.40 23.29
C PHE A 33 -2.78 7.92 23.15
N GLU A 34 -1.63 8.53 23.00
CA GLU A 34 -1.42 9.89 22.51
C GLU A 34 -0.77 9.79 21.12
N ILE A 35 -1.44 10.27 20.09
CA ILE A 35 -0.94 10.20 18.72
C ILE A 35 -0.16 11.46 18.41
N VAL A 36 1.09 11.30 17.97
CA VAL A 36 1.95 12.36 17.44
C VAL A 36 2.05 12.16 15.93
N PHE A 37 1.64 13.14 15.15
CA PHE A 37 1.87 13.11 13.71
C PHE A 37 3.23 13.71 13.40
N GLY A 38 4.04 12.98 12.63
CA GLY A 38 5.26 13.49 12.03
C GLY A 38 5.00 14.48 10.89
N GLU A 39 6.06 14.87 10.20
CA GLU A 39 5.94 15.63 8.96
C GLU A 39 5.15 14.81 7.93
N PRO A 40 4.24 15.45 7.16
CA PRO A 40 3.47 14.75 6.14
C PRO A 40 4.37 14.10 5.07
N ASP A 41 3.89 13.00 4.50
CA ASP A 41 4.53 12.35 3.36
C ASP A 41 4.37 13.24 2.11
N ASP A 42 5.41 14.02 1.81
CA ASP A 42 5.46 14.88 0.63
C ASP A 42 6.36 14.24 -0.45
N GLU A 43 5.73 13.71 -1.49
CA GLU A 43 6.43 13.05 -2.60
C GLU A 43 7.41 13.99 -3.31
N SER A 44 7.15 15.28 -3.36
CA SER A 44 8.01 16.28 -4.00
C SER A 44 9.35 16.46 -3.27
N CYS A 45 9.38 16.24 -1.96
CA CYS A 45 10.57 16.39 -1.11
C CYS A 45 11.33 15.08 -0.90
N ARG A 46 10.81 13.93 -1.33
CA ARG A 46 11.42 12.62 -1.06
C ARG A 46 12.84 12.46 -1.63
N ALA A 47 13.11 13.02 -2.80
CA ALA A 47 14.42 12.89 -3.43
C ALA A 47 15.55 13.51 -2.61
N ASP A 48 15.27 14.55 -1.85
CA ASP A 48 16.26 15.30 -1.05
C ASP A 48 16.30 14.87 0.43
N LEU A 49 15.37 14.02 0.87
CA LEU A 49 15.32 13.53 2.25
C LEU A 49 16.58 12.74 2.58
N ASP A 50 17.30 13.14 3.64
CA ASP A 50 18.40 12.38 4.22
C ASP A 50 17.86 11.42 5.30
N PRO A 51 17.90 10.09 5.07
CA PRO A 51 17.36 9.12 6.03
C PRO A 51 18.01 9.19 7.41
N ALA A 52 19.32 9.37 7.47
CA ALA A 52 20.06 9.41 8.74
C ALA A 52 19.72 10.68 9.52
N ALA A 53 19.72 11.83 8.87
CA ALA A 53 19.34 13.10 9.47
C ALA A 53 17.89 13.08 9.97
N TRP A 54 16.97 12.46 9.20
CA TRP A 54 15.58 12.32 9.60
C TRP A 54 15.44 11.48 10.88
N VAL A 55 16.08 10.30 10.93
CA VAL A 55 16.04 9.40 12.09
C VAL A 55 16.64 10.06 13.33
N GLU A 56 17.83 10.65 13.22
CA GLU A 56 18.49 11.29 14.35
C GLU A 56 17.74 12.55 14.83
N GLY A 57 17.11 13.31 13.92
CA GLY A 57 16.28 14.46 14.25
C GLY A 57 15.11 14.09 15.14
N TYR A 58 14.35 13.05 14.76
CA TYR A 58 13.22 12.53 15.53
C TYR A 58 13.67 11.85 16.83
N ALA A 59 14.76 11.09 16.81
CA ALA A 59 15.33 10.47 18.01
C ALA A 59 15.73 11.53 19.05
N ALA A 60 16.49 12.54 18.63
CA ALA A 60 16.89 13.62 19.50
C ALA A 60 15.70 14.45 20.02
N ALA A 61 14.66 14.64 19.23
CA ALA A 61 13.43 15.30 19.69
C ALA A 61 12.70 14.46 20.76
N ALA A 62 12.60 13.14 20.55
CA ALA A 62 12.03 12.23 21.54
C ALA A 62 12.84 12.19 22.84
N GLU A 63 14.17 12.12 22.77
CA GLU A 63 15.06 12.11 23.95
C GLU A 63 15.01 13.42 24.75
N ARG A 64 14.79 14.57 24.11
CA ARG A 64 14.67 15.88 24.80
C ARG A 64 13.26 16.16 25.33
N GLY A 65 12.24 15.51 24.81
CA GLY A 65 10.84 15.72 25.16
C GLY A 65 10.27 14.62 26.06
N ASP A 66 8.98 14.33 25.88
CA ASP A 66 8.27 13.33 26.67
C ASP A 66 8.55 11.88 26.25
N GLY A 67 9.43 11.68 25.27
CA GLY A 67 9.76 10.38 24.70
C GLY A 67 8.68 9.85 23.75
N LEU A 68 8.95 8.68 23.20
CA LEU A 68 8.00 7.90 22.41
C LEU A 68 7.93 6.49 23.01
N ASP A 69 6.74 5.87 22.95
CA ASP A 69 6.51 4.48 23.33
C ASP A 69 6.36 3.59 22.12
N GLY A 70 6.16 4.17 20.91
CA GLY A 70 6.02 3.45 19.66
C GLY A 70 6.10 4.34 18.43
N VAL A 71 6.39 3.70 17.29
CA VAL A 71 6.45 4.34 15.98
C VAL A 71 5.85 3.38 14.95
N PHE A 72 5.01 3.89 14.05
CA PHE A 72 4.59 3.16 12.86
C PHE A 72 4.36 4.10 11.68
N SER A 73 4.18 3.55 10.49
CA SER A 73 3.79 4.30 9.28
C SER A 73 2.83 3.47 8.43
N SER A 74 1.85 4.13 7.83
CA SER A 74 1.00 3.57 6.78
C SER A 74 1.58 3.82 5.37
N SER A 75 2.56 4.73 5.26
CA SER A 75 3.26 5.01 4.00
C SER A 75 4.19 3.84 3.65
N ASP A 76 4.02 3.30 2.43
CA ASP A 76 4.84 2.20 1.93
C ASP A 76 6.31 2.61 1.77
N TYR A 77 6.54 3.82 1.25
CA TYR A 77 7.86 4.32 0.90
C TYR A 77 7.88 5.85 0.98
N PRO A 78 8.80 6.41 1.75
CA PRO A 78 9.84 5.77 2.58
C PRO A 78 9.39 5.43 4.01
N GLY A 79 8.13 5.72 4.36
CA GLY A 79 7.61 5.74 5.72
C GLY A 79 7.84 4.45 6.51
N ALA A 80 7.53 3.28 5.94
CA ALA A 80 7.71 2.00 6.62
C ALA A 80 9.18 1.75 7.04
N THR A 81 10.13 2.06 6.15
CA THR A 81 11.56 1.88 6.45
C THR A 81 12.06 2.89 7.48
N LEU A 82 11.66 4.16 7.38
CA LEU A 82 12.06 5.21 8.32
C LEU A 82 11.45 4.98 9.71
N ALA A 83 10.20 4.53 9.79
CA ALA A 83 9.57 4.15 11.05
C ALA A 83 10.33 2.99 11.72
N ALA A 84 10.71 1.96 10.96
CA ALA A 84 11.50 0.84 11.44
C ALA A 84 12.89 1.29 11.93
N ALA A 85 13.56 2.15 11.17
CA ALA A 85 14.88 2.68 11.55
C ALA A 85 14.82 3.53 12.83
N LEU A 86 13.80 4.38 12.96
CA LEU A 86 13.59 5.19 14.17
C LEU A 86 13.24 4.30 15.37
N ALA A 87 12.36 3.30 15.21
CA ALA A 87 12.06 2.35 16.28
C ALA A 87 13.32 1.62 16.75
N THR A 88 14.15 1.13 15.83
CA THR A 88 15.43 0.49 16.13
C THR A 88 16.38 1.46 16.88
N ARG A 89 16.51 2.71 16.42
CA ARG A 89 17.37 3.74 17.04
C ARG A 89 16.97 4.07 18.47
N LEU A 90 15.66 4.03 18.76
CA LEU A 90 15.10 4.31 20.10
C LEU A 90 14.91 3.06 20.97
N GLY A 91 15.21 1.86 20.48
CA GLY A 91 14.97 0.59 21.20
C GLY A 91 13.49 0.30 21.43
N LEU A 92 12.62 0.76 20.53
CA LEU A 92 11.18 0.54 20.55
C LEU A 92 10.81 -0.72 19.76
N PRO A 93 9.63 -1.32 20.03
CA PRO A 93 9.10 -2.42 19.21
C PRO A 93 8.93 -2.00 17.76
N GLY A 94 9.26 -2.92 16.83
CA GLY A 94 9.13 -2.69 15.40
C GLY A 94 10.00 -3.66 14.60
N PRO A 95 9.82 -3.72 13.28
CA PRO A 95 10.64 -4.56 12.42
C PRO A 95 12.04 -3.98 12.24
N ASP A 96 13.01 -4.83 11.91
CA ASP A 96 14.32 -4.40 11.46
C ASP A 96 14.24 -3.70 10.09
N PRO A 97 14.87 -2.53 9.86
CA PRO A 97 14.79 -1.79 8.60
C PRO A 97 15.34 -2.58 7.40
N ALA A 98 16.35 -3.43 7.57
CA ALA A 98 16.84 -4.30 6.50
C ALA A 98 15.78 -5.33 6.09
N THR A 99 15.00 -5.84 7.05
CA THR A 99 13.89 -6.75 6.78
C THR A 99 12.76 -6.05 6.04
N VAL A 100 12.43 -4.82 6.41
CA VAL A 100 11.44 -3.99 5.68
C VAL A 100 11.88 -3.79 4.23
N LEU A 101 13.15 -3.47 4.00
CA LEU A 101 13.71 -3.32 2.66
C LEU A 101 13.72 -4.65 1.89
N ARG A 102 14.01 -5.79 2.54
CA ARG A 102 13.94 -7.12 1.93
C ARG A 102 12.52 -7.45 1.45
N CYS A 103 11.50 -7.14 2.25
CA CYS A 103 10.11 -7.28 1.82
C CYS A 103 9.78 -6.39 0.64
N SER A 104 10.19 -5.12 0.67
CA SER A 104 9.86 -4.08 -0.31
C SER A 104 10.61 -4.22 -1.63
N HIS A 105 11.83 -4.78 -1.62
CA HIS A 105 12.62 -5.01 -2.82
C HIS A 105 12.19 -6.33 -3.48
N LYS A 106 11.41 -6.25 -4.54
CA LYS A 106 10.72 -7.41 -5.13
C LYS A 106 11.67 -8.59 -5.46
N TYR A 107 12.91 -8.33 -5.88
CA TYR A 107 13.88 -9.40 -6.15
C TYR A 107 14.29 -10.16 -4.88
N TYR A 108 14.71 -9.44 -3.83
CA TYR A 108 15.12 -10.08 -2.57
C TYR A 108 13.94 -10.72 -1.83
N SER A 109 12.76 -10.14 -1.95
CA SER A 109 11.51 -10.74 -1.49
C SER A 109 11.23 -12.05 -2.21
N ARG A 110 11.44 -12.13 -3.55
CA ARG A 110 11.27 -13.36 -4.34
C ARG A 110 12.27 -14.45 -3.96
N LEU A 111 13.52 -14.10 -3.64
CA LEU A 111 14.49 -15.08 -3.16
C LEU A 111 13.99 -15.78 -1.89
N ALA A 112 13.55 -15.01 -0.89
CA ALA A 112 13.01 -15.56 0.35
C ALA A 112 11.69 -16.33 0.12
N GLN A 113 10.82 -15.85 -0.75
CA GLN A 113 9.57 -16.54 -1.13
C GLN A 113 9.86 -17.89 -1.77
N ARG A 114 10.84 -17.98 -2.68
CA ARG A 114 11.22 -19.22 -3.36
C ARG A 114 11.73 -20.28 -2.39
N GLU A 115 12.40 -19.88 -1.33
CA GLU A 115 12.85 -20.78 -0.27
C GLU A 115 11.69 -21.24 0.63
N ALA A 116 10.80 -20.31 1.02
CA ALA A 116 9.75 -20.57 1.99
C ALA A 116 8.48 -21.20 1.41
N ALA A 117 8.14 -20.86 0.15
CA ALA A 117 6.92 -21.28 -0.55
C ALA A 117 7.15 -21.36 -2.07
N PRO A 118 7.99 -22.31 -2.55
CA PRO A 118 8.33 -22.42 -3.96
C PRO A 118 7.11 -22.63 -4.86
N GLU A 119 6.08 -23.32 -4.39
CA GLU A 119 4.82 -23.57 -5.10
C GLU A 119 3.99 -22.31 -5.36
N ALA A 120 4.20 -21.26 -4.54
CA ALA A 120 3.48 -19.99 -4.64
C ALA A 120 4.33 -18.86 -5.26
N THR A 121 5.58 -19.15 -5.57
CA THR A 121 6.51 -18.16 -6.14
C THR A 121 6.55 -18.30 -7.66
N PRO A 122 6.19 -17.25 -8.43
CA PRO A 122 6.35 -17.28 -9.87
C PRO A 122 7.82 -17.32 -10.28
N GLY A 123 8.12 -17.80 -11.50
CA GLY A 123 9.43 -17.62 -12.10
C GLY A 123 9.79 -16.15 -12.20
N PHE A 124 11.04 -15.76 -11.90
CA PHE A 124 11.45 -14.36 -11.89
C PHE A 124 12.92 -14.17 -12.31
N TRP A 125 13.18 -13.05 -12.98
CA TRP A 125 14.49 -12.68 -13.55
C TRP A 125 14.74 -11.19 -13.31
N PRO A 126 15.88 -10.80 -12.72
CA PRO A 126 16.24 -9.39 -12.59
C PRO A 126 16.73 -8.85 -13.94
N VAL A 127 16.32 -7.65 -14.30
CA VAL A 127 16.71 -6.96 -15.54
C VAL A 127 17.23 -5.58 -15.18
N ASP A 128 18.47 -5.26 -15.58
CA ASP A 128 19.06 -3.94 -15.36
C ASP A 128 18.47 -2.92 -16.35
N ALA A 129 17.69 -1.97 -15.88
CA ALA A 129 17.07 -0.94 -16.72
C ALA A 129 18.09 0.02 -17.35
N ARG A 130 19.31 0.08 -16.82
CA ARG A 130 20.41 0.88 -17.38
C ARG A 130 21.05 0.22 -18.60
N ARG A 131 20.75 -1.09 -18.82
CA ARG A 131 21.27 -1.92 -19.90
C ARG A 131 20.15 -2.63 -20.65
N PRO A 132 19.24 -1.90 -21.30
CA PRO A 132 18.02 -2.46 -21.88
C PRO A 132 18.24 -3.53 -22.96
N GLY A 133 19.45 -3.64 -23.52
CA GLY A 133 19.83 -4.68 -24.48
C GLY A 133 20.41 -5.97 -23.87
N GLU A 134 20.71 -5.98 -22.58
CA GLU A 134 21.27 -7.13 -21.88
C GLU A 134 20.16 -7.85 -21.10
N LEU A 135 19.58 -8.91 -21.67
CA LEU A 135 18.53 -9.68 -21.02
C LEU A 135 19.09 -10.94 -20.38
N PRO A 136 18.54 -11.36 -19.20
CA PRO A 136 18.96 -12.58 -18.54
C PRO A 136 18.66 -13.81 -19.40
N GLU A 137 19.56 -14.80 -19.34
CA GLU A 137 19.38 -16.07 -20.02
C GLU A 137 18.12 -16.80 -19.49
N GLY A 138 17.37 -17.41 -20.41
CA GLY A 138 16.17 -18.18 -20.05
C GLY A 138 14.94 -17.35 -19.70
N LEU A 139 14.98 -16.03 -19.88
CA LEU A 139 13.80 -15.19 -19.69
C LEU A 139 12.70 -15.54 -20.71
N PRO A 140 11.53 -16.06 -20.26
CA PRO A 140 10.44 -16.43 -21.15
C PRO A 140 9.65 -15.20 -21.61
N PHE A 141 9.03 -15.33 -22.79
CA PHE A 141 8.05 -14.36 -23.29
C PHE A 141 6.75 -15.09 -23.69
N PRO A 142 5.58 -14.48 -23.47
CA PRO A 142 5.38 -13.18 -22.80
C PRO A 142 5.68 -13.24 -21.30
N CYS A 143 6.13 -12.10 -20.71
CA CYS A 143 6.35 -11.97 -19.27
C CYS A 143 5.73 -10.68 -18.72
N PHE A 144 5.66 -10.57 -17.39
CA PHE A 144 5.24 -9.36 -16.70
C PHE A 144 6.46 -8.65 -16.11
N VAL A 145 6.61 -7.36 -16.41
CA VAL A 145 7.77 -6.58 -15.98
C VAL A 145 7.33 -5.46 -15.05
N LYS A 146 8.05 -5.29 -13.94
CA LYS A 146 7.78 -4.24 -12.95
C LYS A 146 9.09 -3.77 -12.29
N PRO A 147 9.18 -2.51 -11.78
CA PRO A 147 10.33 -2.07 -10.99
C PRO A 147 10.52 -2.94 -9.75
N VAL A 148 11.77 -3.17 -9.31
CA VAL A 148 12.05 -3.88 -8.05
C VAL A 148 11.46 -3.17 -6.84
N LYS A 149 11.32 -1.86 -6.89
CA LYS A 149 10.51 -1.05 -5.97
C LYS A 149 9.56 -0.19 -6.79
N GLY A 150 8.29 -0.27 -6.48
CA GLY A 150 7.24 0.53 -7.09
C GLY A 150 5.95 0.37 -6.31
N ALA A 151 5.11 1.38 -6.36
CA ALA A 151 3.77 1.41 -5.82
C ALA A 151 2.75 1.63 -6.95
N TYR A 152 1.48 1.32 -6.69
CA TYR A 152 0.35 1.61 -7.59
C TYR A 152 0.49 1.06 -9.02
N SER A 153 1.20 -0.07 -9.21
CA SER A 153 1.47 -0.67 -10.53
C SER A 153 2.19 0.26 -11.53
N LEU A 154 2.84 1.31 -11.05
CA LEU A 154 3.59 2.24 -11.89
C LEU A 154 4.69 1.51 -12.66
N LEU A 155 4.78 1.74 -13.97
CA LEU A 155 5.71 1.09 -14.90
C LEU A 155 5.64 -0.45 -14.91
N ALA A 156 4.54 -1.03 -14.40
CA ALA A 156 4.30 -2.46 -14.42
C ALA A 156 3.46 -2.84 -15.65
N ARG A 157 3.93 -3.82 -16.44
CA ARG A 157 3.25 -4.19 -17.68
C ARG A 157 3.62 -5.58 -18.19
N LYS A 158 2.72 -6.15 -18.99
CA LYS A 158 3.04 -7.29 -19.86
C LYS A 158 3.92 -6.82 -21.01
N VAL A 159 4.89 -7.63 -21.37
CA VAL A 159 5.70 -7.52 -22.59
C VAL A 159 5.73 -8.84 -23.34
N ASP A 160 5.65 -8.77 -24.67
CA ASP A 160 5.47 -9.94 -25.51
C ASP A 160 6.76 -10.43 -26.20
N SER A 161 7.83 -9.62 -26.17
CA SER A 161 9.10 -9.96 -26.83
C SER A 161 10.31 -9.26 -26.20
N PRO A 162 11.54 -9.79 -26.44
CA PRO A 162 12.79 -9.12 -26.07
C PRO A 162 12.89 -7.69 -26.58
N ALA A 163 12.50 -7.45 -27.84
CA ALA A 163 12.56 -6.13 -28.46
C ALA A 163 11.60 -5.12 -27.77
N GLU A 164 10.41 -5.57 -27.41
CA GLU A 164 9.44 -4.75 -26.66
C GLU A 164 9.97 -4.40 -25.27
N LEU A 165 10.58 -5.36 -24.56
CA LEU A 165 11.19 -5.12 -23.26
C LEU A 165 12.31 -4.10 -23.34
N ALA A 166 13.24 -4.27 -24.29
CA ALA A 166 14.33 -3.32 -24.50
C ALA A 166 13.82 -1.91 -24.83
N ALA A 167 12.82 -1.81 -25.71
CA ALA A 167 12.20 -0.53 -26.07
C ALA A 167 11.49 0.12 -24.86
N PHE A 168 10.83 -0.67 -24.02
CA PHE A 168 10.18 -0.18 -22.81
C PHE A 168 11.20 0.37 -21.80
N LEU A 169 12.26 -0.38 -21.51
CA LEU A 169 13.30 0.05 -20.55
C LEU A 169 14.10 1.28 -21.03
N ALA A 170 14.17 1.50 -22.34
CA ALA A 170 14.83 2.67 -22.91
C ALA A 170 14.02 3.97 -22.80
N ARG A 171 12.75 3.92 -22.39
CA ARG A 171 11.87 5.09 -22.30
C ARG A 171 12.39 6.14 -21.33
N PRO A 172 12.17 7.44 -21.63
CA PRO A 172 12.53 8.53 -20.71
C PRO A 172 11.91 8.39 -19.32
N GLU A 173 10.63 7.96 -19.24
CA GLU A 173 9.89 7.80 -18.00
C GLU A 173 10.53 6.74 -17.08
N VAL A 174 11.08 5.66 -17.64
CA VAL A 174 11.82 4.64 -16.88
C VAL A 174 13.10 5.23 -16.32
N LYS A 175 13.83 6.00 -17.12
CA LYS A 175 15.08 6.67 -16.68
C LYS A 175 14.82 7.69 -15.59
N GLU A 176 13.76 8.48 -15.73
CA GLU A 176 13.34 9.47 -14.74
C GLU A 176 12.94 8.79 -13.44
N TYR A 177 12.18 7.70 -13.51
CA TYR A 177 11.77 6.93 -12.34
C TYR A 177 12.97 6.36 -11.58
N VAL A 178 13.89 5.70 -12.27
CA VAL A 178 15.11 5.14 -11.68
C VAL A 178 16.03 6.24 -11.15
N GLY A 179 16.30 7.29 -11.93
CA GLY A 179 17.22 8.37 -11.57
C GLY A 179 16.64 9.41 -10.60
N GLY A 180 15.32 9.45 -10.41
CA GLY A 180 14.61 10.41 -9.58
C GLY A 180 13.95 9.74 -8.37
N TYR A 181 12.79 9.13 -8.60
CA TYR A 181 11.96 8.56 -7.53
C TYR A 181 12.68 7.50 -6.67
N LEU A 182 13.51 6.64 -7.26
CA LEU A 182 14.21 5.58 -6.54
C LEU A 182 15.53 6.01 -5.88
N ARG A 183 15.98 7.26 -6.04
CA ARG A 183 17.24 7.73 -5.41
C ARG A 183 17.23 7.60 -3.88
N LEU A 184 16.11 7.90 -3.25
CA LEU A 184 15.98 7.71 -1.79
C LEU A 184 15.96 6.22 -1.43
N PHE A 185 15.32 5.37 -2.26
CA PHE A 185 15.33 3.92 -2.06
C PHE A 185 16.75 3.37 -2.08
N ASP A 186 17.57 3.78 -3.03
CA ASP A 186 18.97 3.37 -3.12
C ASP A 186 19.78 3.81 -1.90
N ARG A 187 19.53 5.01 -1.38
CA ARG A 187 20.15 5.47 -0.12
C ARG A 187 19.72 4.62 1.08
N LEU A 188 18.45 4.25 1.18
CA LEU A 188 17.96 3.37 2.24
C LEU A 188 18.56 1.97 2.11
N VAL A 189 18.59 1.39 0.90
CA VAL A 189 19.23 0.11 0.63
C VAL A 189 20.70 0.13 1.03
N ALA A 190 21.45 1.16 0.63
CA ALA A 190 22.86 1.30 0.97
C ALA A 190 23.10 1.52 2.49
N ALA A 191 22.18 2.21 3.18
CA ALA A 191 22.32 2.50 4.61
C ALA A 191 22.02 1.29 5.52
N TYR A 192 21.07 0.44 5.11
CA TYR A 192 20.54 -0.61 6.01
C TYR A 192 20.74 -2.03 5.49
N THR A 193 21.25 -2.24 4.28
CA THR A 193 21.43 -3.59 3.70
C THR A 193 22.76 -3.76 3.02
N GLY A 194 23.11 -5.02 2.69
CA GLY A 194 24.23 -5.36 1.80
C GLY A 194 23.75 -5.82 0.42
N PHE A 195 22.61 -5.31 -0.08
CA PHE A 195 22.06 -5.73 -1.37
C PHE A 195 22.95 -5.28 -2.53
N GLU A 196 23.19 -6.20 -3.46
CA GLU A 196 23.95 -5.93 -4.68
C GLU A 196 23.10 -5.25 -5.77
N LEU A 197 21.77 -5.55 -5.79
CA LEU A 197 20.83 -4.96 -6.72
C LEU A 197 20.15 -3.76 -6.05
N ASP A 198 20.31 -2.61 -6.70
CA ASP A 198 19.68 -1.34 -6.31
C ASP A 198 18.32 -1.12 -7.02
N GLY A 199 17.73 0.05 -6.88
CA GLY A 199 16.48 0.45 -7.54
C GLY A 199 16.56 0.53 -9.06
N GLY A 200 17.75 0.48 -9.66
CA GLY A 200 17.96 0.47 -11.11
C GLY A 200 17.51 -0.81 -11.82
N PHE A 201 17.08 -1.82 -11.06
CA PHE A 201 16.60 -3.08 -11.61
C PHE A 201 15.08 -3.14 -11.74
N PHE A 202 14.65 -3.88 -12.73
CA PHE A 202 13.27 -4.36 -12.91
C PHE A 202 13.25 -5.87 -12.67
N LEU A 203 12.07 -6.36 -12.35
CA LEU A 203 11.80 -7.79 -12.22
C LEU A 203 10.89 -8.22 -13.37
N ALA A 204 11.37 -9.12 -14.22
CA ALA A 204 10.54 -9.83 -15.18
C ALA A 204 10.04 -11.10 -14.51
N GLU A 205 8.76 -11.39 -14.65
CA GLU A 205 8.09 -12.51 -13.98
C GLU A 205 7.19 -13.30 -14.94
N GLU A 206 6.93 -14.54 -14.58
CA GLU A 206 5.88 -15.36 -15.16
C GLU A 206 4.54 -14.62 -15.12
N LEU A 207 3.75 -14.71 -16.20
CA LEU A 207 2.41 -14.14 -16.22
C LEU A 207 1.50 -14.92 -15.28
N LEU A 208 0.86 -14.20 -14.37
CA LEU A 208 -0.15 -14.77 -13.48
C LEU A 208 -1.55 -14.44 -14.00
N SER A 209 -2.48 -15.39 -13.81
CA SER A 209 -3.90 -15.23 -14.12
C SER A 209 -4.75 -15.68 -12.94
N GLY A 210 -5.95 -15.13 -12.81
CA GLY A 210 -6.89 -15.52 -11.77
C GLY A 210 -7.51 -14.34 -11.04
N GLU A 211 -8.00 -14.61 -9.84
CA GLU A 211 -8.62 -13.63 -8.95
C GLU A 211 -7.57 -13.07 -8.00
N GLN A 212 -7.39 -11.73 -8.03
CA GLN A 212 -6.46 -11.05 -7.14
C GLN A 212 -7.12 -10.74 -5.80
N VAL A 213 -6.39 -11.00 -4.74
CA VAL A 213 -6.78 -10.69 -3.36
C VAL A 213 -5.59 -10.15 -2.59
N THR A 214 -5.87 -9.52 -1.46
CA THR A 214 -4.86 -9.10 -0.50
C THR A 214 -5.11 -9.78 0.83
N VAL A 215 -4.11 -10.50 1.35
CA VAL A 215 -4.12 -11.04 2.71
C VAL A 215 -3.44 -10.03 3.62
N GLU A 216 -4.19 -9.39 4.51
CA GLU A 216 -3.63 -8.52 5.54
C GLU A 216 -3.46 -9.27 6.84
N ALA A 217 -2.31 -9.06 7.48
CA ALA A 217 -1.92 -9.80 8.67
C ALA A 217 -0.97 -8.96 9.53
N TRP A 218 -0.65 -9.49 10.69
CA TRP A 218 0.39 -8.97 11.56
C TRP A 218 1.29 -10.09 12.06
N SER A 219 2.51 -9.74 12.45
CA SER A 219 3.47 -10.64 13.08
C SER A 219 3.93 -10.06 14.41
N ARG A 220 4.06 -10.93 15.41
CA ARG A 220 4.62 -10.57 16.71
C ARG A 220 5.24 -11.79 17.37
N ALA A 221 6.46 -11.62 17.92
CA ALA A 221 7.17 -12.67 18.65
C ALA A 221 7.22 -14.02 17.91
N GLY A 222 7.31 -14.00 16.58
CA GLY A 222 7.35 -15.18 15.72
C GLY A 222 5.97 -15.76 15.35
N GLU A 223 4.89 -15.24 15.91
CA GLU A 223 3.53 -15.59 15.52
C GLU A 223 3.07 -14.70 14.34
N VAL A 224 2.37 -15.31 13.38
CA VAL A 224 1.74 -14.61 12.25
C VAL A 224 0.24 -14.87 12.28
N ALA A 225 -0.54 -13.81 12.48
CA ALA A 225 -2.00 -13.87 12.53
C ALA A 225 -2.62 -13.07 11.36
N VAL A 226 -3.49 -13.73 10.60
CA VAL A 226 -4.23 -13.11 9.48
C VAL A 226 -5.36 -12.25 10.03
N LEU A 227 -5.35 -10.97 9.65
CA LEU A 227 -6.42 -10.01 9.94
C LEU A 227 -7.60 -10.23 9.00
N GLY A 228 -7.36 -10.42 7.71
CA GLY A 228 -8.40 -10.68 6.74
C GLY A 228 -7.88 -10.92 5.34
N VAL A 229 -8.79 -11.42 4.50
CA VAL A 229 -8.59 -11.53 3.05
C VAL A 229 -9.57 -10.58 2.37
N VAL A 230 -9.04 -9.69 1.53
CA VAL A 230 -9.78 -8.64 0.81
C VAL A 230 -9.78 -8.95 -0.68
N ASP A 231 -10.97 -9.04 -1.28
CA ASP A 231 -11.11 -9.25 -2.73
C ASP A 231 -10.80 -7.96 -3.49
N SER A 232 -10.15 -8.08 -4.66
CA SER A 232 -9.88 -6.97 -5.57
C SER A 232 -10.76 -7.06 -6.81
N ALA A 233 -11.63 -6.08 -7.03
CA ALA A 233 -12.38 -5.94 -8.28
C ALA A 233 -11.64 -5.01 -9.23
N LEU A 234 -11.22 -5.54 -10.38
CA LEU A 234 -10.41 -4.84 -11.37
C LEU A 234 -11.24 -4.40 -12.58
N HIS A 235 -10.86 -3.28 -13.17
CA HIS A 235 -11.40 -2.87 -14.47
C HIS A 235 -10.98 -3.89 -15.55
N PRO A 236 -11.91 -4.39 -16.39
CA PRO A 236 -11.64 -5.50 -17.30
C PRO A 236 -10.50 -5.24 -18.29
N LEU A 237 -10.36 -3.99 -18.75
CA LEU A 237 -9.37 -3.60 -19.75
C LEU A 237 -8.09 -3.04 -19.13
N THR A 238 -8.22 -2.05 -18.25
CA THR A 238 -7.06 -1.34 -17.69
C THR A 238 -6.40 -2.06 -16.52
N LYS A 239 -7.14 -2.99 -15.88
CA LYS A 239 -6.74 -3.66 -14.63
C LYS A 239 -6.59 -2.73 -13.42
N SER A 240 -7.02 -1.48 -13.54
CA SER A 240 -7.09 -0.55 -12.40
C SER A 240 -8.06 -1.07 -11.35
N PHE A 241 -7.73 -0.88 -10.07
CA PHE A 241 -8.61 -1.26 -8.96
C PHE A 241 -9.87 -0.38 -8.94
N LEU A 242 -11.04 -1.02 -8.93
CA LEU A 242 -12.35 -0.35 -8.85
C LEU A 242 -13.01 -0.50 -7.48
N ARG A 243 -12.74 -1.61 -6.79
CA ARG A 243 -13.32 -1.89 -5.48
C ARG A 243 -12.52 -2.96 -4.76
N PHE A 244 -12.49 -2.86 -3.45
CA PHE A 244 -11.98 -3.86 -2.53
C PHE A 244 -13.12 -4.29 -1.62
N ASP A 245 -13.39 -5.59 -1.52
CA ASP A 245 -14.49 -6.14 -0.71
C ASP A 245 -13.94 -6.95 0.47
N TYR A 246 -14.45 -6.74 1.67
CA TYR A 246 -14.15 -7.52 2.87
C TYR A 246 -15.45 -7.94 3.60
N PRO A 247 -15.57 -9.21 4.05
CA PRO A 247 -14.64 -10.31 3.88
C PRO A 247 -14.64 -10.89 2.45
N SER A 248 -13.56 -11.61 2.13
CA SER A 248 -13.40 -12.27 0.84
C SER A 248 -14.48 -13.33 0.58
N ARG A 249 -14.88 -13.46 -0.69
CA ARG A 249 -15.79 -14.51 -1.18
C ARG A 249 -15.09 -15.81 -1.58
N LEU A 250 -13.75 -15.83 -1.55
CA LEU A 250 -13.01 -17.05 -1.90
C LEU A 250 -13.40 -18.21 -0.98
N PRO A 251 -13.36 -19.45 -1.47
CA PRO A 251 -13.60 -20.61 -0.62
C PRO A 251 -12.69 -20.62 0.62
N ALA A 252 -13.21 -21.03 1.76
CA ALA A 252 -12.46 -21.01 3.02
C ALA A 252 -11.16 -21.82 2.94
N GLU A 253 -11.16 -22.94 2.21
CA GLU A 253 -9.98 -23.76 1.96
C GLU A 253 -8.88 -23.03 1.17
N VAL A 254 -9.27 -22.15 0.23
CA VAL A 254 -8.33 -21.31 -0.52
C VAL A 254 -7.75 -20.23 0.37
N GLN A 255 -8.59 -19.59 1.19
CA GLN A 255 -8.14 -18.59 2.17
C GLN A 255 -7.17 -19.18 3.20
N GLU A 256 -7.44 -20.39 3.72
CA GLU A 256 -6.53 -21.05 4.68
C GLU A 256 -5.21 -21.47 4.01
N ARG A 257 -5.23 -21.92 2.77
CA ARG A 257 -4.00 -22.18 2.01
C ARG A 257 -3.18 -20.91 1.80
N MET A 258 -3.82 -19.77 1.46
CA MET A 258 -3.17 -18.47 1.38
C MET A 258 -2.55 -18.08 2.72
N ALA A 259 -3.29 -18.21 3.81
CA ALA A 259 -2.79 -17.94 5.15
C ALA A 259 -1.57 -18.81 5.50
N GLY A 260 -1.57 -20.08 5.12
CA GLY A 260 -0.43 -21.00 5.29
C GLY A 260 0.80 -20.56 4.51
N ILE A 261 0.64 -20.12 3.26
CA ILE A 261 1.72 -19.56 2.44
C ILE A 261 2.26 -18.28 3.08
N VAL A 262 1.39 -17.36 3.48
CA VAL A 262 1.75 -16.09 4.12
C VAL A 262 2.57 -16.34 5.39
N ARG A 263 2.17 -17.26 6.27
CA ARG A 263 2.92 -17.60 7.49
C ARG A 263 4.35 -18.04 7.16
N ARG A 264 4.53 -18.93 6.17
CA ARG A 264 5.87 -19.40 5.76
C ARG A 264 6.71 -18.29 5.15
N VAL A 265 6.14 -17.51 4.24
CA VAL A 265 6.84 -16.40 3.55
C VAL A 265 7.30 -15.35 4.57
N ILE A 266 6.45 -14.94 5.50
CA ILE A 266 6.78 -13.94 6.51
C ILE A 266 7.83 -14.45 7.50
N ALA A 267 7.72 -15.72 7.91
CA ALA A 267 8.77 -16.36 8.73
C ALA A 267 10.13 -16.40 7.99
N GLY A 268 10.12 -16.75 6.69
CA GLY A 268 11.32 -16.77 5.85
C GLY A 268 11.94 -15.39 5.62
N LEU A 269 11.11 -14.34 5.55
CA LEU A 269 11.57 -12.95 5.48
C LEU A 269 12.09 -12.42 6.83
N GLY A 270 11.65 -12.98 7.95
CA GLY A 270 11.99 -12.54 9.29
C GLY A 270 11.26 -11.27 9.73
N LEU A 271 10.10 -10.96 9.15
CA LEU A 271 9.33 -9.76 9.50
C LEU A 271 8.60 -10.00 10.83
N VAL A 272 8.91 -9.19 11.84
CA VAL A 272 8.35 -9.26 13.20
C VAL A 272 7.83 -7.90 13.66
N ASP A 273 6.94 -7.91 14.65
CA ASP A 273 6.36 -6.72 15.29
C ASP A 273 5.84 -5.67 14.29
N SER A 274 5.13 -6.15 13.25
CA SER A 274 4.65 -5.33 12.15
C SER A 274 3.30 -5.82 11.64
N MET A 275 2.48 -4.89 11.17
CA MET A 275 1.46 -5.21 10.17
C MET A 275 2.09 -5.31 8.80
N PHE A 276 1.47 -6.10 7.96
CA PHE A 276 1.87 -6.26 6.57
C PHE A 276 0.69 -6.77 5.74
N ASN A 277 0.79 -6.63 4.43
CA ASN A 277 -0.13 -7.30 3.53
C ASN A 277 0.63 -8.02 2.40
N VAL A 278 0.03 -9.10 1.93
CA VAL A 278 0.54 -9.92 0.84
C VAL A 278 -0.50 -9.94 -0.27
N GLU A 279 -0.16 -9.37 -1.41
CA GLU A 279 -0.98 -9.48 -2.60
C GLU A 279 -0.79 -10.84 -3.25
N MET A 280 -1.89 -11.50 -3.57
CA MET A 280 -1.90 -12.87 -4.09
C MET A 280 -2.89 -13.00 -5.25
N ILE A 281 -2.65 -13.98 -6.10
CA ILE A 281 -3.59 -14.42 -7.14
C ILE A 281 -3.95 -15.88 -6.90
N TRP A 282 -5.24 -16.19 -7.01
CA TRP A 282 -5.74 -17.55 -7.08
C TRP A 282 -6.30 -17.83 -8.47
N ASP A 283 -5.75 -18.82 -9.12
CA ASP A 283 -6.27 -19.31 -10.40
C ASP A 283 -7.28 -20.45 -10.15
N PRO A 284 -8.58 -20.25 -10.36
CA PRO A 284 -9.58 -21.26 -10.14
C PRO A 284 -9.49 -22.46 -11.10
N GLN A 285 -8.80 -22.32 -12.24
CA GLN A 285 -8.66 -23.40 -13.22
C GLN A 285 -7.58 -24.40 -12.82
N SER A 286 -6.41 -23.91 -12.46
CA SER A 286 -5.29 -24.75 -12.00
C SER A 286 -5.32 -25.00 -10.49
N GLY A 287 -6.09 -24.21 -9.76
CA GLY A 287 -6.09 -24.18 -8.30
C GLY A 287 -4.84 -23.53 -7.70
N ARG A 288 -3.88 -23.02 -8.50
CA ARG A 288 -2.64 -22.41 -8.03
C ARG A 288 -2.91 -21.12 -7.27
N VAL A 289 -2.18 -20.92 -6.16
CA VAL A 289 -2.08 -19.67 -5.44
C VAL A 289 -0.67 -19.12 -5.66
N SER A 290 -0.55 -17.86 -6.07
CA SER A 290 0.75 -17.22 -6.29
C SER A 290 0.85 -15.89 -5.53
N VAL A 291 2.03 -15.60 -5.00
CA VAL A 291 2.34 -14.32 -4.35
C VAL A 291 2.69 -13.29 -5.42
N ILE A 292 2.07 -12.10 -5.37
CA ILE A 292 2.41 -10.95 -6.21
C ILE A 292 3.50 -10.12 -5.55
N GLU A 293 3.27 -9.69 -4.29
CA GLU A 293 4.25 -8.91 -3.51
C GLU A 293 3.92 -8.91 -2.01
N VAL A 294 4.91 -8.56 -1.22
CA VAL A 294 4.80 -8.36 0.23
C VAL A 294 5.01 -6.88 0.54
N ASN A 295 4.04 -6.27 1.19
CA ASN A 295 4.09 -4.88 1.63
C ASN A 295 4.24 -4.84 3.16
N PRO A 296 5.40 -4.47 3.72
CA PRO A 296 5.70 -4.54 5.15
C PRO A 296 5.10 -3.35 5.94
N ARG A 297 3.84 -3.08 5.72
CA ARG A 297 3.04 -2.03 6.38
C ARG A 297 1.56 -2.36 6.30
N MET A 298 0.77 -1.73 7.18
CA MET A 298 -0.68 -1.80 7.06
C MET A 298 -1.17 -1.19 5.73
N CYS A 299 -2.31 -1.67 5.25
CA CYS A 299 -3.05 -0.97 4.20
C CYS A 299 -4.03 0.02 4.85
N GLY A 300 -3.68 1.31 4.86
CA GLY A 300 -4.56 2.33 5.43
C GLY A 300 -5.96 2.33 4.81
N GLN A 301 -6.08 2.03 3.51
CA GLN A 301 -7.36 1.95 2.81
C GLN A 301 -8.27 0.81 3.31
N PHE A 302 -7.71 -0.28 3.85
CA PHE A 302 -8.51 -1.42 4.35
C PHE A 302 -8.83 -1.31 5.83
N ALA A 303 -8.17 -0.44 6.57
CA ALA A 303 -8.28 -0.34 8.02
C ALA A 303 -9.73 -0.17 8.50
N ASP A 304 -10.51 0.63 7.78
CA ASP A 304 -11.92 0.88 8.09
C ASP A 304 -12.85 -0.28 7.69
N LEU A 305 -12.46 -1.10 6.71
CA LEU A 305 -13.23 -2.29 6.33
C LEU A 305 -13.30 -3.29 7.48
N TYR A 306 -12.17 -3.49 8.17
CA TYR A 306 -12.11 -4.37 9.37
C TYR A 306 -12.94 -3.80 10.50
N ARG A 307 -12.89 -2.48 10.74
CA ARG A 307 -13.73 -1.83 11.74
C ARG A 307 -15.23 -2.02 11.47
N LYS A 308 -15.63 -1.91 10.20
CA LYS A 308 -17.03 -2.07 9.78
C LYS A 308 -17.55 -3.50 9.98
N VAL A 309 -16.70 -4.51 9.75
CA VAL A 309 -17.10 -5.93 9.79
C VAL A 309 -16.72 -6.60 11.11
N ASP A 310 -15.50 -6.38 11.60
CA ASP A 310 -14.98 -7.04 12.81
C ASP A 310 -15.01 -6.14 14.05
N GLY A 311 -15.27 -4.84 13.89
CA GLY A 311 -15.30 -3.90 15.01
C GLY A 311 -13.94 -3.33 15.41
N THR A 312 -12.84 -3.85 14.85
CA THR A 312 -11.47 -3.41 15.14
C THR A 312 -10.83 -2.81 13.90
N SER A 313 -10.34 -1.58 13.98
CA SER A 313 -9.62 -0.92 12.88
C SER A 313 -8.20 -1.46 12.74
N GLY A 314 -7.67 -1.46 11.50
CA GLY A 314 -6.24 -1.71 11.27
C GLY A 314 -5.32 -0.75 12.05
N TYR A 315 -5.75 0.48 12.32
CA TYR A 315 -4.99 1.41 13.15
C TYR A 315 -4.88 0.99 14.61
N GLU A 316 -5.92 0.36 15.18
CA GLU A 316 -5.85 -0.19 16.54
C GLU A 316 -4.83 -1.33 16.60
N VAL A 317 -4.77 -2.16 15.56
CA VAL A 317 -3.77 -3.22 15.43
C VAL A 317 -2.36 -2.63 15.34
N ALA A 318 -2.16 -1.62 14.48
CA ALA A 318 -0.87 -0.95 14.33
C ALA A 318 -0.39 -0.27 15.62
N LEU A 319 -1.30 0.40 16.35
CA LEU A 319 -1.00 1.05 17.64
C LEU A 319 -0.57 0.02 18.71
N ALA A 320 -1.27 -1.11 18.79
CA ALA A 320 -0.90 -2.17 19.74
C ALA A 320 0.50 -2.73 19.43
N LEU A 321 0.78 -3.04 18.17
CA LEU A 321 2.10 -3.54 17.75
C LEU A 321 3.21 -2.53 18.00
N ALA A 322 2.97 -1.24 17.69
CA ALA A 322 3.96 -0.19 17.88
C ALA A 322 4.45 -0.05 19.33
N VAL A 323 3.60 -0.38 20.31
CA VAL A 323 3.98 -0.37 21.74
C VAL A 323 4.30 -1.77 22.29
N GLY A 324 4.45 -2.76 21.41
CA GLY A 324 4.81 -4.11 21.80
C GLY A 324 3.68 -4.93 22.44
N GLU A 325 2.43 -4.63 22.16
CA GLU A 325 1.28 -5.40 22.62
C GLU A 325 0.77 -6.35 21.52
N THR A 326 0.21 -7.48 21.92
CA THR A 326 -0.45 -8.40 20.98
C THR A 326 -1.85 -7.88 20.67
N PRO A 327 -2.20 -7.63 19.40
CA PRO A 327 -3.52 -7.15 19.02
C PRO A 327 -4.63 -8.15 19.40
N ARG A 328 -5.77 -7.63 19.82
CA ARG A 328 -6.98 -8.41 20.10
C ARG A 328 -8.05 -8.05 19.08
N ILE A 329 -8.56 -9.04 18.38
CA ILE A 329 -9.55 -8.86 17.30
C ILE A 329 -10.71 -9.79 17.55
N GLU A 330 -11.90 -9.23 17.67
CA GLU A 330 -13.14 -10.00 17.76
C GLU A 330 -13.75 -10.07 16.36
N ARG A 331 -13.88 -11.30 15.84
CA ARG A 331 -14.46 -11.50 14.51
C ARG A 331 -15.96 -11.26 14.52
N GLY A 332 -16.42 -10.50 13.51
CA GLY A 332 -17.84 -10.19 13.33
C GLY A 332 -18.42 -9.25 14.38
N GLY A 333 -17.57 -8.54 15.15
CA GLY A 333 -17.98 -7.55 16.13
C GLY A 333 -18.45 -6.22 15.54
N GLY A 334 -18.31 -6.01 14.23
CA GLY A 334 -18.70 -4.80 13.52
C GLY A 334 -20.20 -4.75 13.19
N ARG A 335 -20.62 -3.63 12.61
CA ARG A 335 -22.03 -3.36 12.30
C ARG A 335 -22.52 -3.98 10.99
N HIS A 336 -21.60 -4.39 10.12
CA HIS A 336 -21.91 -4.77 8.75
C HIS A 336 -21.43 -6.17 8.42
N ALA A 337 -22.18 -6.90 7.61
CA ALA A 337 -21.78 -8.20 7.11
C ALA A 337 -20.71 -8.09 6.02
N LEU A 338 -20.67 -6.97 5.30
CA LEU A 338 -19.75 -6.70 4.22
C LEU A 338 -19.34 -5.22 4.25
N ALA A 339 -18.09 -4.94 3.96
CA ALA A 339 -17.60 -3.58 3.73
C ALA A 339 -16.84 -3.53 2.40
N ALA A 340 -16.83 -2.36 1.76
CA ALA A 340 -16.10 -2.15 0.53
C ALA A 340 -15.45 -0.77 0.50
N SER A 341 -14.24 -0.73 -0.09
CA SER A 341 -13.52 0.49 -0.45
C SER A 341 -13.58 0.68 -1.96
N PHE A 342 -13.99 1.86 -2.40
CA PHE A 342 -14.15 2.23 -3.81
C PHE A 342 -13.13 3.31 -4.17
N PRO A 343 -12.01 2.97 -4.84
CA PRO A 343 -11.19 3.96 -5.53
C PRO A 343 -11.98 4.64 -6.64
N LEU A 344 -12.18 5.94 -6.53
CA LEU A 344 -12.93 6.74 -7.49
C LEU A 344 -11.99 7.16 -8.62
N ARG A 345 -12.28 6.75 -9.87
CA ARG A 345 -11.33 6.91 -10.98
C ARG A 345 -11.94 7.52 -12.22
N VAL A 346 -11.11 8.27 -12.96
CA VAL A 346 -11.35 8.65 -14.35
C VAL A 346 -10.36 7.90 -15.25
N PHE A 347 -10.81 7.54 -16.45
CA PHE A 347 -10.08 6.75 -17.43
C PHE A 347 -9.75 7.54 -18.70
N GLU A 348 -10.16 8.79 -18.75
CA GLU A 348 -9.87 9.76 -19.80
C GLU A 348 -9.37 11.04 -19.17
N GLY A 349 -8.55 11.79 -19.89
CA GLY A 349 -8.05 13.08 -19.41
C GLY A 349 -9.21 14.05 -19.19
N VAL A 350 -9.33 14.55 -17.96
CA VAL A 350 -10.42 15.45 -17.56
C VAL A 350 -9.88 16.66 -16.80
N ARG A 351 -10.65 17.74 -16.84
CA ARG A 351 -10.56 18.86 -15.91
C ARG A 351 -11.64 18.71 -14.85
N VAL A 352 -11.30 18.87 -13.60
CA VAL A 352 -12.24 18.85 -12.47
C VAL A 352 -12.98 20.20 -12.45
N ALA A 353 -14.17 20.27 -13.05
CA ALA A 353 -14.96 21.48 -13.06
C ALA A 353 -15.51 21.80 -11.64
N ARG A 354 -15.83 20.76 -10.85
CA ARG A 354 -16.23 20.87 -9.44
C ARG A 354 -15.75 19.65 -8.65
N ALA A 355 -15.03 19.91 -7.56
CA ALA A 355 -14.79 18.95 -6.49
C ALA A 355 -15.67 19.27 -5.26
N PRO A 356 -16.08 18.28 -4.46
CA PRO A 356 -16.85 18.51 -3.23
C PRO A 356 -16.02 19.24 -2.18
N GLY A 357 -16.67 20.18 -1.49
CA GLY A 357 -16.13 20.81 -0.28
C GLY A 357 -16.41 19.98 0.99
N ALA A 358 -15.95 20.48 2.14
CA ALA A 358 -16.12 19.80 3.43
C ALA A 358 -17.59 19.53 3.76
N ASP A 359 -18.48 20.50 3.48
CA ASP A 359 -19.93 20.37 3.74
C ASP A 359 -20.57 19.30 2.83
N ASP A 360 -20.15 19.21 1.57
CA ASP A 360 -20.62 18.19 0.64
C ASP A 360 -20.20 16.79 1.11
N VAL A 361 -18.94 16.65 1.55
CA VAL A 361 -18.40 15.40 2.10
C VAL A 361 -19.18 15.00 3.35
N ALA A 362 -19.35 15.91 4.31
CA ALA A 362 -20.10 15.64 5.53
C ALA A 362 -21.56 15.22 5.24
N ALA A 363 -22.22 15.90 4.29
CA ALA A 363 -23.57 15.56 3.88
C ALA A 363 -23.67 14.22 3.12
N ALA A 364 -22.62 13.82 2.41
CA ALA A 364 -22.56 12.53 1.74
C ALA A 364 -22.28 11.39 2.74
N GLU A 365 -21.39 11.59 3.71
CA GLU A 365 -21.13 10.64 4.79
C GLU A 365 -22.37 10.43 5.68
N ALA A 366 -23.18 11.47 5.88
CA ALA A 366 -24.43 11.36 6.66
C ALA A 366 -25.52 10.47 6.02
N LEU A 367 -25.37 10.08 4.75
CA LEU A 367 -26.34 9.18 4.09
C LEU A 367 -26.31 7.76 4.68
N TYR A 368 -25.17 7.32 5.14
CA TYR A 368 -25.00 5.98 5.69
C TYR A 368 -24.09 6.01 6.93
N PRO A 369 -24.46 5.28 8.00
CA PRO A 369 -23.61 5.16 9.16
C PRO A 369 -22.22 4.64 8.78
N ASP A 370 -21.19 5.27 9.30
CA ASP A 370 -19.80 4.91 9.11
C ASP A 370 -19.27 5.06 7.66
N ALA A 371 -19.98 5.75 6.76
CA ALA A 371 -19.39 6.11 5.46
C ALA A 371 -18.17 7.02 5.66
N LEU A 372 -17.08 6.73 4.95
CA LEU A 372 -15.91 7.59 4.92
C LEU A 372 -15.62 7.98 3.47
N VAL A 373 -15.52 9.28 3.22
CA VAL A 373 -15.18 9.84 1.90
C VAL A 373 -13.84 10.54 1.99
N TRP A 374 -12.96 10.20 1.08
CA TRP A 374 -11.68 10.86 0.88
C TRP A 374 -11.64 11.51 -0.50
N ASN A 375 -11.61 12.85 -0.54
CA ASN A 375 -11.48 13.61 -1.79
C ASN A 375 -10.00 13.92 -2.03
N GLU A 376 -9.47 13.55 -3.21
CA GLU A 376 -8.07 13.71 -3.59
C GLU A 376 -7.87 14.75 -4.69
N CYS A 377 -8.93 15.43 -5.13
CA CYS A 377 -8.83 16.42 -6.19
C CYS A 377 -9.43 17.77 -5.79
N SER A 378 -9.05 18.80 -6.51
CA SER A 378 -9.50 20.17 -6.32
C SER A 378 -10.19 20.70 -7.58
N SER A 379 -11.15 21.61 -7.43
CA SER A 379 -11.77 22.28 -8.56
C SER A 379 -10.70 23.04 -9.37
N GLY A 380 -10.75 22.89 -10.67
CA GLY A 380 -9.79 23.46 -11.61
C GLY A 380 -8.58 22.57 -11.92
N GLN A 381 -8.35 21.49 -11.16
CA GLN A 381 -7.26 20.54 -11.39
C GLN A 381 -7.46 19.77 -12.70
N GLU A 382 -6.37 19.54 -13.44
CA GLU A 382 -6.35 18.64 -14.59
C GLU A 382 -5.82 17.26 -14.18
N LEU A 383 -6.59 16.22 -14.52
CA LEU A 383 -6.26 14.82 -14.32
C LEU A 383 -5.95 14.23 -15.70
N THR A 384 -4.76 14.51 -16.22
CA THR A 384 -4.32 14.15 -17.59
C THR A 384 -3.04 13.34 -17.60
N ASP A 385 -2.19 13.46 -16.58
CA ASP A 385 -0.95 12.71 -16.45
C ASP A 385 -1.17 11.46 -15.59
N PHE A 386 -1.64 10.39 -16.21
CA PHE A 386 -1.93 9.13 -15.51
C PHE A 386 -0.67 8.42 -15.00
N LEU A 387 0.51 8.72 -15.52
CA LEU A 387 1.77 8.20 -14.98
C LEU A 387 2.13 8.85 -13.64
N ALA A 388 1.73 10.12 -13.45
CA ALA A 388 1.89 10.81 -12.17
C ALA A 388 0.83 10.37 -11.14
N PHE A 389 -0.29 9.77 -11.59
CA PHE A 389 -1.45 9.45 -10.78
C PHE A 389 -1.70 7.96 -10.61
N GLU A 390 -0.72 7.09 -10.57
CA GLU A 390 -0.80 5.66 -10.29
C GLU A 390 -0.51 4.74 -11.49
N ASP A 391 -1.50 3.94 -11.97
CA ASP A 391 -1.30 2.80 -12.88
C ASP A 391 -0.95 3.18 -14.35
N GLY A 392 -0.86 4.46 -14.64
CA GLY A 392 -0.61 4.98 -16.00
C GLY A 392 -1.79 4.83 -16.96
N ARG A 393 -2.98 4.41 -16.46
CA ARG A 393 -4.17 4.13 -17.28
C ARG A 393 -5.42 4.78 -16.73
N SER A 394 -5.37 5.28 -15.52
CA SER A 394 -6.45 5.99 -14.83
C SER A 394 -5.88 6.97 -13.82
N ALA A 395 -6.68 7.97 -13.43
CA ALA A 395 -6.37 8.83 -12.30
C ALA A 395 -7.40 8.62 -11.19
N ARG A 396 -6.93 8.35 -9.96
CA ARG A 396 -7.79 8.32 -8.77
C ARG A 396 -8.04 9.75 -8.31
N TYR A 397 -9.30 10.07 -8.02
CA TYR A 397 -9.70 11.38 -7.51
C TYR A 397 -10.33 11.34 -6.13
N GLY A 398 -10.44 10.14 -5.55
CA GLY A 398 -10.96 9.95 -4.21
C GLY A 398 -11.12 8.48 -3.84
N VAL A 399 -11.49 8.25 -2.58
CA VAL A 399 -11.83 6.93 -2.03
C VAL A 399 -13.11 7.03 -1.23
N LEU A 400 -13.95 6.00 -1.31
CA LEU A 400 -15.19 5.89 -0.55
C LEU A 400 -15.24 4.53 0.14
N ASP A 401 -15.32 4.51 1.47
CA ASP A 401 -15.49 3.30 2.27
C ASP A 401 -16.90 3.19 2.80
N LEU A 402 -17.57 2.06 2.53
CA LEU A 402 -18.94 1.78 2.92
C LEU A 402 -19.08 0.41 3.57
N GLY A 403 -20.01 0.32 4.53
CA GLY A 403 -20.51 -0.94 5.06
C GLY A 403 -21.96 -1.22 4.61
N GLY A 404 -22.34 -2.50 4.55
CA GLY A 404 -23.67 -2.90 4.14
C GLY A 404 -23.97 -4.38 4.30
N PRO A 405 -25.19 -4.81 3.96
CA PRO A 405 -25.61 -6.19 4.11
C PRO A 405 -25.11 -7.09 2.95
N GLY A 406 -24.71 -6.50 1.82
CA GLY A 406 -24.27 -7.25 0.66
C GLY A 406 -23.75 -6.36 -0.47
N ARG A 407 -23.12 -6.98 -1.47
CA ARG A 407 -22.37 -6.31 -2.55
C ARG A 407 -23.26 -5.43 -3.44
N GLU A 408 -24.42 -5.89 -3.83
CA GLU A 408 -25.33 -5.11 -4.69
C GLU A 408 -25.78 -3.82 -4.00
N GLU A 409 -26.13 -3.92 -2.71
CA GLU A 409 -26.49 -2.75 -1.93
C GLU A 409 -25.31 -1.79 -1.75
N LEU A 410 -24.08 -2.29 -1.54
CA LEU A 410 -22.90 -1.43 -1.46
C LEU A 410 -22.66 -0.66 -2.76
N ILE A 411 -22.85 -1.30 -3.92
CA ILE A 411 -22.75 -0.64 -5.22
C ILE A 411 -23.87 0.41 -5.38
N ALA A 412 -25.08 0.12 -4.93
CA ALA A 412 -26.18 1.09 -4.97
C ALA A 412 -25.91 2.28 -4.03
N ARG A 413 -25.39 2.03 -2.83
CA ARG A 413 -24.99 3.08 -1.86
C ARG A 413 -23.87 3.95 -2.42
N SER A 414 -22.85 3.35 -3.03
CA SER A 414 -21.73 4.13 -3.59
C SER A 414 -22.21 5.13 -4.64
N ARG A 415 -23.14 4.74 -5.51
CA ARG A 415 -23.73 5.64 -6.51
C ARG A 415 -24.46 6.83 -5.85
N ARG A 416 -25.29 6.56 -4.82
CA ARG A 416 -26.03 7.63 -4.10
C ARG A 416 -25.07 8.61 -3.39
N VAL A 417 -23.97 8.09 -2.81
CA VAL A 417 -22.94 8.94 -2.20
C VAL A 417 -22.23 9.77 -3.26
N LEU A 418 -21.86 9.19 -4.41
CA LEU A 418 -21.25 9.92 -5.52
C LEU A 418 -22.16 11.01 -6.08
N ASP A 419 -23.46 10.72 -6.26
CA ASP A 419 -24.45 11.70 -6.69
C ASP A 419 -24.51 12.87 -5.69
N ARG A 420 -24.47 12.59 -4.39
CA ARG A 420 -24.51 13.61 -3.33
C ARG A 420 -23.23 14.45 -3.26
N LEU A 421 -22.07 13.87 -3.53
CA LEU A 421 -20.78 14.59 -3.62
C LEU A 421 -20.75 15.58 -4.78
N GLY A 422 -21.43 15.27 -5.87
CA GLY A 422 -21.64 16.17 -6.99
C GLY A 422 -20.37 16.58 -7.72
N TYR A 423 -19.42 15.66 -7.90
CA TYR A 423 -18.29 15.88 -8.79
C TYR A 423 -18.76 16.25 -10.20
N ARG A 424 -18.05 17.16 -10.85
CA ARG A 424 -18.26 17.48 -12.27
C ARG A 424 -16.92 17.48 -12.99
N PHE A 425 -16.88 16.76 -14.09
CA PHE A 425 -15.73 16.66 -14.96
C PHE A 425 -16.05 17.19 -16.35
N GLU A 426 -15.09 17.88 -16.96
CA GLU A 426 -15.12 18.34 -18.33
C GLU A 426 -13.98 17.69 -19.10
N PRO A 427 -14.09 17.43 -20.41
CA PRO A 427 -12.96 16.96 -21.19
C PRO A 427 -11.77 17.90 -20.99
N ALA A 428 -10.59 17.35 -20.71
CA ALA A 428 -9.37 18.15 -20.68
C ALA A 428 -9.00 18.57 -22.11
N ALA A 429 -8.31 19.71 -22.23
CA ALA A 429 -7.63 20.03 -23.45
C ALA A 429 -6.60 18.92 -23.76
N PRO A 430 -6.37 18.56 -25.05
CA PRO A 430 -5.38 17.56 -25.38
C PRO A 430 -4.04 17.97 -24.72
N PRO A 431 -3.30 16.99 -24.14
CA PRO A 431 -2.07 17.28 -23.44
C PRO A 431 -1.14 18.05 -24.36
N ARG A 432 -0.65 19.20 -23.90
CA ARG A 432 0.40 19.91 -24.64
C ARG A 432 1.60 18.97 -24.70
N PRO A 433 2.27 18.86 -25.88
CA PRO A 433 3.53 18.14 -25.93
C PRO A 433 4.42 18.70 -24.80
N ARG A 434 4.92 17.83 -23.92
CA ARG A 434 5.91 18.25 -22.94
C ARG A 434 7.12 18.78 -23.72
N ASP A 435 7.36 20.07 -23.66
CA ASP A 435 8.65 20.63 -24.07
C ASP A 435 9.69 20.12 -23.06
N PHE A 436 10.32 19.03 -23.41
CA PHE A 436 11.52 18.56 -22.73
C PHE A 436 12.65 19.55 -23.08
N ARG A 437 12.86 20.58 -22.22
CA ARG A 437 14.06 21.40 -22.24
C ARG A 437 15.04 20.90 -21.20
#